data_669c3a92fed9076cd425d812f910ca17
#
_entry.id   669c3a92fed9076cd425d812f910ca17
#
_cell.length_a   1.000
_cell.length_b   1.000
_cell.length_c   1.000
_cell.angle_alpha   90.00
_cell.angle_beta   90.00
_cell.angle_gamma   90.00
#
_symmetry.space_group_name_H-M   'P 1'
#
loop_
_entity.id
_entity.type
_entity.pdbx_description
1 polymer ?
#
loop_
_entity_poly.entity_id
_entity_poly.type
_entity_poly.pdbx_seq_one_letter_code
_entity_poly.pdbx_strand_id
1 'polypeptide(L)'
;HNTFWPTTPDILTAYVRDGGVAAHAIRAVLAALGSPSWGIYNGYELIENRQRADAEEQSSNEKFEIKVRDWSAANRIGISKLLTSLNEIRSKHAATTSYHNLTILPSANENIIAFARQTEGRFTKDGRTDTLIVVVNLDPYNEQQSSIHVDAKALGLPTEHPYRVTDQLT
;
A
#
# COMPACT_ATOMS: atom_id res chain seq x y z
N HIS A 1 -1.32 -8.98 16.05
CA HIS A 1 -0.69 -8.30 14.90
C HIS A 1 -1.12 -9.00 13.62
N ASN A 2 -1.62 -8.25 12.65
CA ASN A 2 -2.21 -8.80 11.43
C ASN A 2 -1.28 -8.57 10.24
N THR A 3 -1.14 -9.59 9.41
CA THR A 3 -0.57 -9.45 8.07
C THR A 3 -1.64 -8.84 7.15
N PHE A 4 -1.28 -7.80 6.40
CA PHE A 4 -2.20 -7.19 5.44
C PHE A 4 -2.08 -7.87 4.08
N TRP A 5 -3.23 -8.15 3.49
CA TRP A 5 -3.35 -8.73 2.15
C TRP A 5 -4.25 -7.83 1.30
N PRO A 6 -3.80 -7.38 0.13
CA PRO A 6 -4.65 -6.57 -0.75
C PRO A 6 -5.83 -7.37 -1.30
N THR A 7 -5.64 -8.66 -1.58
CA THR A 7 -6.68 -9.64 -1.89
C THR A 7 -6.29 -11.01 -1.37
N THR A 8 -7.28 -11.91 -1.26
CA THR A 8 -7.08 -13.35 -1.01
C THR A 8 -7.88 -14.14 -2.03
N PRO A 9 -7.65 -15.45 -2.19
CA PRO A 9 -8.44 -16.27 -3.12
C PRO A 9 -9.94 -16.28 -2.77
N ASP A 10 -10.26 -16.13 -1.48
CA ASP A 10 -11.61 -16.22 -0.94
C ASP A 10 -12.35 -14.87 -0.91
N ILE A 11 -11.66 -13.76 -1.16
CA ILE A 11 -12.27 -12.42 -1.08
C ILE A 11 -11.83 -11.58 -2.27
N LEU A 12 -12.78 -11.30 -3.15
CA LEU A 12 -12.66 -10.34 -4.24
C LEU A 12 -13.83 -9.37 -4.17
N THR A 13 -13.65 -8.26 -3.46
CA THR A 13 -14.69 -7.25 -3.30
C THR A 13 -15.02 -6.55 -4.61
N ALA A 14 -16.25 -6.02 -4.72
CA ALA A 14 -16.67 -5.23 -5.88
C ALA A 14 -15.71 -4.06 -6.16
N TYR A 15 -15.20 -3.40 -5.11
CA TYR A 15 -14.21 -2.33 -5.23
C TYR A 15 -12.97 -2.75 -6.04
N VAL A 16 -12.37 -3.91 -5.73
CA VAL A 16 -11.17 -4.39 -6.43
C VAL A 16 -11.51 -4.92 -7.81
N ARG A 17 -12.63 -5.66 -7.91
CA ARG A 17 -13.12 -6.20 -9.19
C ARG A 17 -13.34 -5.10 -10.22
N ASP A 18 -14.08 -4.05 -9.84
CA ASP A 18 -14.55 -3.03 -10.77
C ASP A 18 -13.52 -1.89 -10.96
N GLY A 19 -12.74 -1.58 -9.92
CA GLY A 19 -11.71 -0.55 -9.95
C GLY A 19 -10.41 -0.94 -10.65
N GLY A 20 -10.28 -2.22 -11.06
CA GLY A 20 -9.19 -2.70 -11.91
C GLY A 20 -7.79 -2.36 -11.40
N VAL A 21 -6.93 -1.86 -12.29
CA VAL A 21 -5.52 -1.54 -11.98
C VAL A 21 -5.40 -0.53 -10.84
N ALA A 22 -6.23 0.52 -10.85
CA ALA A 22 -6.16 1.57 -9.84
C ALA A 22 -6.51 1.02 -8.44
N ALA A 23 -7.59 0.25 -8.31
CA ALA A 23 -7.97 -0.35 -7.03
C ALA A 23 -6.92 -1.35 -6.52
N HIS A 24 -6.30 -2.14 -7.42
CA HIS A 24 -5.19 -3.01 -7.05
C HIS A 24 -3.98 -2.19 -6.55
N ALA A 25 -3.61 -1.10 -7.23
CA ALA A 25 -2.52 -0.24 -6.80
C ALA A 25 -2.79 0.36 -5.41
N ILE A 26 -3.99 0.92 -5.20
CA ILE A 26 -4.42 1.49 -3.90
C ILE A 26 -4.30 0.44 -2.78
N ARG A 27 -4.84 -0.74 -2.99
CA ARG A 27 -4.81 -1.81 -1.97
C ARG A 27 -3.40 -2.33 -1.72
N ALA A 28 -2.54 -2.39 -2.75
CA ALA A 28 -1.13 -2.76 -2.59
C ALA A 28 -0.38 -1.75 -1.73
N VAL A 29 -0.54 -0.45 -1.98
CA VAL A 29 0.09 0.62 -1.18
C VAL A 29 -0.35 0.55 0.27
N LEU A 30 -1.67 0.45 0.51
CA LEU A 30 -2.22 0.34 1.87
C LEU A 30 -1.71 -0.90 2.60
N ALA A 31 -1.65 -2.06 1.94
CA ALA A 31 -1.16 -3.29 2.57
C ALA A 31 0.35 -3.22 2.84
N ALA A 32 1.13 -2.79 1.85
CA ALA A 32 2.59 -2.76 1.94
C ALA A 32 3.11 -1.73 2.95
N LEU A 33 2.48 -0.55 3.03
CA LEU A 33 2.96 0.56 3.86
C LEU A 33 2.16 0.72 5.16
N GLY A 34 0.95 0.17 5.24
CA GLY A 34 0.12 0.20 6.45
C GLY A 34 0.49 -0.83 7.52
N SER A 35 1.19 -1.91 7.14
CA SER A 35 1.62 -2.96 8.07
C SER A 35 3.08 -3.35 7.84
N PRO A 36 3.82 -3.72 8.89
CA PRO A 36 5.17 -4.31 8.73
C PRO A 36 5.14 -5.72 8.15
N SER A 37 3.99 -6.39 8.18
CA SER A 37 3.80 -7.70 7.56
C SER A 37 2.72 -7.62 6.49
N TRP A 38 3.05 -7.96 5.26
CA TRP A 38 2.09 -7.99 4.17
C TRP A 38 2.37 -9.18 3.24
N GLY A 39 1.35 -9.60 2.51
CA GLY A 39 1.45 -10.67 1.53
C GLY A 39 0.66 -10.36 0.28
N ILE A 40 0.98 -11.04 -0.80
CA ILE A 40 0.31 -10.95 -2.09
C ILE A 40 -0.16 -12.34 -2.48
N TYR A 41 -1.44 -12.47 -2.82
CA TYR A 41 -1.93 -13.70 -3.43
C TYR A 41 -1.41 -13.79 -4.86
N ASN A 42 -0.92 -14.96 -5.22
CA ASN A 42 -0.34 -15.24 -6.53
C ASN A 42 -1.32 -14.90 -7.67
N GLY A 43 -0.89 -14.09 -8.64
CA GLY A 43 -1.72 -13.56 -9.72
C GLY A 43 -2.23 -12.14 -9.50
N TYR A 44 -2.03 -11.58 -8.31
CA TYR A 44 -2.34 -10.17 -8.04
C TYR A 44 -1.60 -9.23 -8.99
N GLU A 45 -0.37 -9.57 -9.34
CA GLU A 45 0.48 -8.85 -10.29
C GLU A 45 -0.14 -8.71 -11.67
N LEU A 46 -1.01 -9.64 -12.03
CA LEU A 46 -1.71 -9.72 -13.33
C LEU A 46 -3.08 -9.05 -13.30
N ILE A 47 -3.46 -8.41 -12.20
CA ILE A 47 -4.80 -7.81 -12.02
C ILE A 47 -5.90 -8.86 -12.21
N GLU A 48 -5.74 -10.03 -11.59
CA GLU A 48 -6.77 -11.06 -11.64
C GLU A 48 -7.98 -10.59 -10.83
N ASN A 49 -9.05 -10.21 -11.54
CA ASN A 49 -10.26 -9.61 -10.97
C ASN A 49 -11.55 -10.29 -11.45
N ARG A 50 -11.48 -11.55 -11.84
CA ARG A 50 -12.67 -12.32 -12.20
C ARG A 50 -13.30 -12.92 -10.95
N GLN A 51 -14.53 -12.53 -10.68
CA GLN A 51 -15.33 -13.02 -9.56
C GLN A 51 -16.17 -14.24 -9.99
N ARG A 52 -16.46 -15.13 -9.06
CA ARG A 52 -17.49 -16.14 -9.20
C ARG A 52 -18.86 -15.50 -9.33
N ALA A 53 -19.78 -16.16 -10.02
CA ALA A 53 -21.12 -15.63 -10.24
C ALA A 53 -21.96 -15.57 -8.95
N ASP A 54 -21.63 -16.40 -7.98
CA ASP A 54 -22.43 -16.67 -6.77
C ASP A 54 -21.74 -16.23 -5.46
N ALA A 55 -20.54 -15.67 -5.53
CA ALA A 55 -19.78 -15.31 -4.33
C ALA A 55 -18.76 -14.21 -4.60
N GLU A 56 -18.40 -13.43 -3.57
CA GLU A 56 -17.26 -12.48 -3.59
C GLU A 56 -15.91 -13.20 -3.50
N GLU A 57 -15.75 -14.28 -4.25
CA GLU A 57 -14.52 -15.07 -4.37
C GLU A 57 -13.94 -14.93 -5.78
N GLN A 58 -12.65 -15.17 -5.90
CA GLN A 58 -12.05 -15.29 -7.23
C GLN A 58 -12.55 -16.53 -7.96
N SER A 59 -12.83 -16.40 -9.26
CA SER A 59 -13.01 -17.56 -10.12
C SER A 59 -11.67 -18.29 -10.23
N SER A 60 -11.57 -19.56 -10.03
CA SER A 60 -10.30 -20.31 -10.02
C SER A 60 -9.43 -19.89 -8.79
N ASN A 61 -9.97 -20.14 -7.62
CA ASN A 61 -9.31 -19.76 -6.35
C ASN A 61 -8.21 -20.73 -5.88
N GLU A 62 -7.86 -21.72 -6.72
CA GLU A 62 -6.79 -22.71 -6.49
C GLU A 62 -6.97 -23.59 -5.24
N LYS A 63 -8.17 -23.66 -4.66
CA LYS A 63 -8.41 -24.56 -3.52
C LYS A 63 -8.21 -26.04 -3.88
N PHE A 64 -8.59 -26.42 -5.10
CA PHE A 64 -8.56 -27.81 -5.57
C PHE A 64 -8.07 -27.95 -7.01
N GLU A 65 -7.49 -26.91 -7.58
CA GLU A 65 -7.05 -26.87 -8.98
C GLU A 65 -5.71 -26.13 -9.09
N ILE A 66 -4.96 -26.43 -10.15
CA ILE A 66 -3.76 -25.68 -10.51
C ILE A 66 -4.14 -24.67 -11.57
N LYS A 67 -3.83 -23.40 -11.33
CA LYS A 67 -4.03 -22.33 -12.29
C LYS A 67 -2.71 -21.98 -12.98
N VAL A 68 -2.69 -22.16 -14.30
CA VAL A 68 -1.57 -21.73 -15.15
C VAL A 68 -1.77 -20.26 -15.54
N ARG A 69 -0.77 -19.43 -15.31
CA ARG A 69 -0.78 -17.98 -15.59
C ARG A 69 0.24 -17.60 -16.65
N ASP A 70 -0.12 -16.66 -17.51
CA ASP A 70 0.83 -16.03 -18.43
C ASP A 70 1.56 -14.89 -17.73
N TRP A 71 2.69 -15.19 -17.12
CA TRP A 71 3.52 -14.20 -16.42
C TRP A 71 4.19 -13.21 -17.38
N SER A 72 4.26 -13.46 -18.68
CA SER A 72 4.79 -12.51 -19.66
C SER A 72 3.94 -11.25 -19.75
N ALA A 73 2.67 -11.33 -19.37
CA ALA A 73 1.75 -10.20 -19.33
C ALA A 73 1.96 -9.24 -18.14
N ALA A 74 2.63 -9.68 -17.07
CA ALA A 74 2.73 -8.93 -15.80
C ALA A 74 3.33 -7.53 -15.97
N ASN A 75 4.34 -7.37 -16.83
CA ASN A 75 4.97 -6.06 -17.09
C ASN A 75 4.17 -5.15 -18.03
N ARG A 76 3.19 -5.69 -18.74
CA ARG A 76 2.41 -4.96 -19.74
C ARG A 76 1.07 -4.48 -19.21
N ILE A 77 0.38 -5.31 -18.46
CA ILE A 77 -1.00 -5.05 -17.98
C ILE A 77 -1.11 -5.02 -16.47
N GLY A 78 -0.07 -5.42 -15.75
CA GLY A 78 -0.07 -5.57 -14.31
C GLY A 78 0.62 -4.42 -13.58
N ILE A 79 0.80 -4.62 -12.29
CA ILE A 79 1.38 -3.65 -11.35
C ILE A 79 2.74 -4.10 -10.80
N SER A 80 3.46 -4.98 -11.50
CA SER A 80 4.74 -5.52 -11.03
C SER A 80 5.76 -4.45 -10.68
N LYS A 81 5.83 -3.36 -11.46
CA LYS A 81 6.74 -2.23 -11.17
C LYS A 81 6.40 -1.55 -9.85
N LEU A 82 5.11 -1.28 -9.59
CA LEU A 82 4.67 -0.72 -8.32
C LEU A 82 5.04 -1.63 -7.15
N LEU A 83 4.80 -2.94 -7.28
CA LEU A 83 5.13 -3.90 -6.22
C LEU A 83 6.65 -3.95 -5.96
N THR A 84 7.46 -3.82 -6.99
CA THR A 84 8.92 -3.70 -6.85
C THR A 84 9.28 -2.43 -6.06
N SER A 85 8.75 -1.27 -6.46
CA SER A 85 8.99 0.00 -5.75
C SER A 85 8.54 -0.06 -4.28
N LEU A 86 7.38 -0.66 -4.00
CA LEU A 86 6.90 -0.83 -2.63
C LEU A 86 7.87 -1.70 -1.79
N ASN A 87 8.38 -2.79 -2.35
CA ASN A 87 9.37 -3.64 -1.67
C ASN A 87 10.70 -2.92 -1.48
N GLU A 88 11.13 -2.10 -2.44
CA GLU A 88 12.32 -1.27 -2.30
C GLU A 88 12.17 -0.23 -1.19
N ILE A 89 11.03 0.47 -1.11
CA ILE A 89 10.71 1.39 -0.02
C ILE A 89 10.81 0.65 1.31
N ARG A 90 10.17 -0.51 1.42
CA ARG A 90 10.19 -1.33 2.63
C ARG A 90 11.58 -1.79 3.03
N SER A 91 12.45 -2.08 2.08
CA SER A 91 13.84 -2.48 2.35
C SER A 91 14.72 -1.33 2.81
N LYS A 92 14.44 -0.11 2.36
CA LYS A 92 15.19 1.10 2.65
C LYS A 92 14.76 1.78 3.96
N HIS A 93 13.47 1.69 4.31
CA HIS A 93 12.88 2.44 5.40
C HIS A 93 12.60 1.60 6.64
N ALA A 94 13.33 1.85 7.72
CA ALA A 94 13.11 1.22 9.02
C ALA A 94 11.70 1.49 9.56
N ALA A 95 11.10 2.62 9.19
CA ALA A 95 9.74 3.00 9.56
C ALA A 95 8.69 1.95 9.14
N THR A 96 8.97 1.11 8.15
CA THR A 96 8.05 0.07 7.69
C THR A 96 8.10 -1.23 8.50
N THR A 97 9.02 -1.37 9.46
CA THR A 97 9.30 -2.64 10.15
C THR A 97 8.64 -2.81 11.51
N SER A 98 7.99 -1.77 12.06
CA SER A 98 7.36 -1.80 13.40
C SER A 98 5.84 -1.78 13.32
N TYR A 99 5.14 -2.39 14.29
CA TYR A 99 3.69 -2.38 14.40
C TYR A 99 3.11 -1.14 15.11
N HIS A 100 3.89 -0.45 15.94
CA HIS A 100 3.40 0.58 16.86
C HIS A 100 3.87 1.99 16.49
N ASN A 101 4.17 2.23 15.23
CA ASN A 101 4.76 3.47 14.76
C ASN A 101 3.94 4.17 13.66
N LEU A 102 2.64 3.87 13.57
CA LEU A 102 1.73 4.46 12.61
C LEU A 102 0.83 5.50 13.29
N THR A 103 0.78 6.70 12.72
CA THR A 103 -0.08 7.81 13.15
C THR A 103 -0.96 8.23 11.97
N ILE A 104 -2.26 8.24 12.15
CA ILE A 104 -3.20 8.75 11.14
C ILE A 104 -3.07 10.27 11.07
N LEU A 105 -2.99 10.80 9.86
CA LEU A 105 -2.94 12.23 9.59
C LEU A 105 -4.31 12.71 9.09
N PRO A 106 -4.87 13.79 9.67
CA PRO A 106 -6.14 14.34 9.19
C PRO A 106 -6.07 14.79 7.73
N SER A 107 -7.08 14.42 6.96
CA SER A 107 -7.30 14.85 5.58
C SER A 107 -8.57 15.68 5.49
N ALA A 108 -8.58 16.72 4.66
CA ALA A 108 -9.77 17.51 4.36
C ALA A 108 -10.72 16.83 3.35
N ASN A 109 -10.32 15.68 2.80
CA ASN A 109 -11.11 14.92 1.82
C ASN A 109 -11.24 13.47 2.30
N GLU A 110 -12.47 12.97 2.43
CA GLU A 110 -12.78 11.60 2.89
C GLU A 110 -12.31 10.51 1.91
N ASN A 111 -12.09 10.85 0.65
CA ASN A 111 -11.53 9.95 -0.35
C ASN A 111 -9.99 9.85 -0.27
N ILE A 112 -9.36 10.55 0.65
CA ILE A 112 -7.91 10.48 0.83
C ILE A 112 -7.60 10.04 2.26
N ILE A 113 -6.89 8.93 2.38
CA ILE A 113 -6.29 8.50 3.62
C ILE A 113 -4.82 8.92 3.67
N ALA A 114 -4.40 9.47 4.82
CA ALA A 114 -3.00 9.78 5.05
C ALA A 114 -2.55 9.26 6.43
N PHE A 115 -1.33 8.77 6.49
CA PHE A 115 -0.70 8.35 7.72
C PHE A 115 0.81 8.54 7.69
N ALA A 116 1.40 8.74 8.85
CA ALA A 116 2.84 8.74 9.03
C ALA A 116 3.28 7.43 9.68
N ARG A 117 4.47 6.96 9.30
CA ARG A 117 5.20 5.92 10.03
C ARG A 117 6.56 6.47 10.38
N GLN A 118 6.99 6.23 11.61
CA GLN A 118 8.27 6.76 12.07
C GLN A 118 9.01 5.76 12.94
N THR A 119 10.33 5.71 12.75
CA THR A 119 11.24 4.95 13.61
C THR A 119 12.35 5.88 14.09
N GLU A 120 12.51 5.96 15.41
CA GLU A 120 13.53 6.80 16.03
C GLU A 120 14.94 6.32 15.64
N GLY A 121 15.89 7.25 15.56
CA GLY A 121 17.26 6.99 15.13
C GLY A 121 17.96 5.89 15.91
N ARG A 122 17.65 5.73 17.21
CA ARG A 122 18.22 4.63 18.02
C ARG A 122 17.87 3.21 17.52
N PHE A 123 16.86 3.09 16.66
CA PHE A 123 16.43 1.83 16.07
C PHE A 123 16.72 1.73 14.57
N THR A 124 17.42 2.71 14.00
CA THR A 124 17.85 2.73 12.61
C THR A 124 19.32 2.41 12.47
N LYS A 125 19.76 1.96 11.31
CA LYS A 125 21.17 1.57 11.07
C LYS A 125 22.12 2.78 11.04
N ASP A 126 21.64 3.93 10.61
CA ASP A 126 22.43 5.16 10.44
C ASP A 126 22.26 6.17 11.59
N GLY A 127 21.50 5.82 12.62
CA GLY A 127 21.23 6.67 13.78
C GLY A 127 20.30 7.83 13.53
N ARG A 128 19.66 7.91 12.35
CA ARG A 128 18.73 8.99 11.99
C ARG A 128 17.29 8.53 12.10
N THR A 129 16.42 9.42 12.59
CA THR A 129 14.98 9.17 12.57
C THR A 129 14.50 9.02 11.13
N ASP A 130 13.81 7.92 10.85
CA ASP A 130 13.24 7.61 9.56
C ASP A 130 11.72 7.86 9.61
N THR A 131 11.24 8.75 8.75
CA THR A 131 9.83 9.15 8.69
C THR A 131 9.30 8.99 7.27
N LEU A 132 8.25 8.20 7.12
CA LEU A 132 7.47 8.04 5.90
C LEU A 132 6.08 8.66 6.09
N ILE A 133 5.67 9.50 5.16
CA ILE A 133 4.28 9.97 5.04
C ILE A 133 3.67 9.27 3.82
N VAL A 134 2.57 8.59 4.04
CA VAL A 134 1.82 7.87 3.02
C VAL A 134 0.51 8.58 2.80
N VAL A 135 0.23 8.94 1.55
CA VAL A 135 -1.02 9.58 1.13
C VAL A 135 -1.60 8.75 0.00
N VAL A 136 -2.85 8.33 0.14
CA VAL A 136 -3.50 7.43 -0.83
C VAL A 136 -4.86 7.98 -1.19
N ASN A 137 -5.08 8.21 -2.48
CA ASN A 137 -6.41 8.41 -3.03
C ASN A 137 -7.16 7.07 -3.02
N LEU A 138 -8.31 7.02 -2.36
CA LEU A 138 -9.15 5.82 -2.26
C LEU A 138 -10.14 5.67 -3.41
N ASP A 139 -10.30 6.72 -4.24
CA ASP A 139 -11.17 6.71 -5.42
C ASP A 139 -10.39 6.15 -6.62
N PRO A 140 -10.74 4.96 -7.14
CA PRO A 140 -10.02 4.37 -8.26
C PRO A 140 -10.40 4.98 -9.62
N TYR A 141 -11.36 5.92 -9.65
CA TYR A 141 -11.91 6.46 -10.88
C TYR A 141 -11.56 7.92 -11.13
N ASN A 142 -11.37 8.71 -10.06
CA ASN A 142 -11.17 10.16 -10.17
C ASN A 142 -9.93 10.61 -9.40
N GLU A 143 -9.28 11.65 -9.91
CA GLU A 143 -8.27 12.39 -9.18
C GLU A 143 -8.89 13.11 -7.99
N GLN A 144 -8.20 13.10 -6.87
CA GLN A 144 -8.64 13.74 -5.64
C GLN A 144 -7.58 14.73 -5.14
N GLN A 145 -8.02 15.80 -4.52
CA GLN A 145 -7.15 16.79 -3.91
C GLN A 145 -7.50 16.98 -2.44
N SER A 146 -6.50 17.14 -1.59
CA SER A 146 -6.68 17.43 -0.17
C SER A 146 -5.49 18.18 0.42
N SER A 147 -5.77 18.87 1.51
CA SER A 147 -4.73 19.31 2.44
C SER A 147 -4.59 18.28 3.55
N ILE A 148 -3.37 17.83 3.81
CA ILE A 148 -3.04 16.90 4.89
C ILE A 148 -2.40 17.69 6.01
N HIS A 149 -2.94 17.58 7.22
CA HIS A 149 -2.35 18.21 8.40
C HIS A 149 -1.26 17.31 9.00
N VAL A 150 -0.04 17.82 9.03
CA VAL A 150 1.12 17.16 9.64
C VAL A 150 1.55 17.94 10.86
N ASP A 151 1.31 17.41 12.05
CA ASP A 151 1.85 17.96 13.29
C ASP A 151 3.32 17.54 13.44
N ALA A 152 4.21 18.41 12.98
CA ALA A 152 5.65 18.17 13.03
C ALA A 152 6.15 17.96 14.47
N LYS A 153 5.57 18.67 15.45
CA LYS A 153 5.94 18.53 16.87
C LYS A 153 5.52 17.17 17.42
N ALA A 154 4.30 16.72 17.11
CA ALA A 154 3.82 15.40 17.52
C ALA A 154 4.64 14.27 16.90
N LEU A 155 5.18 14.47 15.69
CA LEU A 155 6.10 13.55 15.05
C LEU A 155 7.57 13.74 15.50
N GLY A 156 7.85 14.63 16.46
CA GLY A 156 9.21 14.88 16.93
C GLY A 156 10.15 15.40 15.83
N LEU A 157 9.60 16.04 14.81
CA LEU A 157 10.38 16.65 13.73
C LEU A 157 10.84 18.05 14.15
N PRO A 158 12.04 18.51 13.73
CA PRO A 158 12.51 19.87 14.00
C PRO A 158 11.52 20.90 13.41
N THR A 159 11.14 21.92 14.15
CA THR A 159 10.18 22.94 13.67
C THR A 159 10.87 24.21 13.14
N GLU A 160 12.17 24.31 13.30
CA GLU A 160 12.95 25.53 13.02
C GLU A 160 13.54 25.56 11.60
N HIS A 161 13.45 24.44 10.86
CA HIS A 161 14.05 24.31 9.54
C HIS A 161 13.04 23.74 8.53
N PRO A 162 13.15 24.11 7.24
CA PRO A 162 12.34 23.49 6.20
C PRO A 162 12.72 22.01 6.02
N TYR A 163 11.71 21.19 5.69
CA TYR A 163 11.92 19.78 5.39
C TYR A 163 12.15 19.56 3.89
N ARG A 164 13.01 18.61 3.58
CA ARG A 164 13.06 18.02 2.25
C ARG A 164 12.13 16.84 2.20
N VAL A 165 11.11 16.92 1.37
CA VAL A 165 10.20 15.81 1.07
C VAL A 165 10.61 15.23 -0.29
N THR A 166 10.73 13.90 -0.36
CA THR A 166 11.06 13.20 -1.61
C THR A 166 9.97 12.19 -1.88
N ASP A 167 9.34 12.29 -3.06
CA ASP A 167 8.42 11.27 -3.54
C ASP A 167 9.19 9.97 -3.83
N GLN A 168 8.66 8.84 -3.37
CA GLN A 168 9.28 7.53 -3.50
C GLN A 168 8.60 6.65 -4.56
N LEU A 169 7.41 7.04 -5.06
CA LEU A 169 6.61 6.21 -5.96
C LEU A 169 6.47 6.78 -7.38
N THR A 170 6.63 8.09 -7.59
CA THR A 170 6.48 8.78 -8.89
C THR A 170 7.79 9.35 -9.41
#